data_e8595e00f89fe910ffb818d869f2faf1
#
_entry.id   e8595e00f89fe910ffb818d869f2faf1
#
_cell.length_a   1.000
_cell.length_b   1.000
_cell.length_c   1.000
_cell.angle_alpha   90.00
_cell.angle_beta   90.00
_cell.angle_gamma   90.00
#
_symmetry.space_group_name_H-M   'P 1'
#
loop_
_entity.id
_entity.type
_entity.pdbx_description
1 polymer ?
#
loop_
_entity_poly.entity_id
_entity_poly.type
_entity_poly.pdbx_seq_one_letter_code
_entity_poly.pdbx_strand_id
1 'polypeptide(L)' 'MLNFLICDKDLHIKAGLELDDSSHETRQAAQTDKFKNELFESIGLPLFRIKTIRSEYERQIDKMISQIRRMR' A
#
# COMPACT_ATOMS: atom_id res chain seq x y z
N MET A 1 9.42 -6.63 -5.29
CA MET A 1 8.35 -5.93 -4.55
C MET A 1 7.01 -6.26 -5.17
N LEU A 2 6.09 -6.78 -4.39
CA LEU A 2 4.76 -7.14 -4.87
C LEU A 2 3.80 -5.97 -4.67
N ASN A 3 3.15 -5.56 -5.74
CA ASN A 3 2.20 -4.45 -5.73
C ASN A 3 0.80 -4.97 -6.03
N PHE A 4 -0.15 -4.57 -5.23
CA PHE A 4 -1.53 -4.94 -5.39
C PHE A 4 -2.41 -3.70 -5.45
N LEU A 5 -3.49 -3.80 -6.22
CA LEU A 5 -4.54 -2.79 -6.21
C LEU A 5 -5.75 -3.35 -5.48
N ILE A 6 -6.29 -2.58 -4.55
CA ILE A 6 -7.49 -2.96 -3.83
C ILE A 6 -8.67 -2.29 -4.51
N CYS A 7 -9.63 -3.09 -4.93
CA CYS A 7 -10.81 -2.63 -5.66
C CYS A 7 -12.09 -2.99 -4.90
N ASP A 8 -13.15 -2.24 -5.17
CA ASP A 8 -14.47 -2.63 -4.70
C ASP A 8 -15.09 -3.69 -5.63
N LYS A 9 -16.31 -4.11 -5.33
CA LYS A 9 -17.02 -5.13 -6.12
C LYS A 9 -17.28 -4.70 -7.57
N ASP A 10 -17.27 -3.39 -7.84
CA ASP A 10 -17.49 -2.83 -9.18
C ASP A 10 -16.17 -2.52 -9.89
N LEU A 11 -15.06 -3.01 -9.36
CA LEU A 11 -13.70 -2.86 -9.90
C LEU A 11 -13.18 -1.41 -9.85
N HIS A 12 -13.76 -0.56 -9.01
CA HIS A 12 -13.21 0.76 -8.75
C HIS A 12 -12.01 0.64 -7.81
N ILE A 13 -10.88 1.23 -8.19
CA ILE A 13 -9.68 1.20 -7.37
C ILE A 13 -9.87 2.05 -6.12
N LYS A 14 -9.66 1.46 -4.96
CA LYS A 14 -9.78 2.14 -3.66
C LYS A 14 -8.45 2.44 -3.00
N ALA A 15 -7.43 1.64 -3.28
CA ALA A 15 -6.12 1.80 -2.65
C ALA A 15 -5.07 1.02 -3.39
N GLY A 16 -3.81 1.39 -3.17
CA GLY A 16 -2.67 0.57 -3.54
C GLY A 16 -2.12 -0.12 -2.31
N LEU A 17 -1.55 -1.30 -2.49
CA LEU A 17 -0.93 -2.08 -1.43
C LEU A 17 0.44 -2.54 -1.86
N GLU A 18 1.44 -2.25 -1.04
CA GLU A 18 2.79 -2.75 -1.23
C GLU A 18 3.19 -3.63 -0.04
N LEU A 19 3.75 -4.80 -0.35
CA LEU A 19 4.40 -5.63 0.65
C LEU A 19 5.87 -5.24 0.70
N ASP A 20 6.28 -4.68 1.82
CA ASP A 20 7.62 -4.18 2.01
C ASP A 20 8.49 -5.22 2.71
N ASP A 21 9.45 -5.75 1.95
CA ASP A 21 10.47 -6.62 2.48
C ASP A 21 11.70 -5.76 2.76
N SER A 22 12.03 -5.60 4.03
CA SER A 22 13.07 -4.70 4.49
C SER A 22 14.49 -5.05 3.99
N SER A 23 14.64 -6.13 3.25
CA SER A 23 15.95 -6.57 2.75
C SER A 23 16.47 -5.79 1.54
N HIS A 24 15.68 -4.86 0.97
CA HIS A 24 16.04 -4.17 -0.27
C HIS A 24 15.94 -2.65 -0.18
N GLU A 25 16.74 -2.06 0.71
CA GLU A 25 16.87 -0.62 0.75
C GLU A 25 17.97 -0.16 -0.21
N THR A 26 17.62 0.02 -1.48
CA THR A 26 18.53 0.58 -2.47
C THR A 26 18.07 1.99 -2.82
N ARG A 27 19.00 2.79 -3.39
CA ARG A 27 18.64 4.12 -3.88
C ARG A 27 17.55 4.06 -4.95
N GLN A 28 17.61 3.05 -5.79
CA GLN A 28 16.61 2.84 -6.84
C GLN A 28 15.23 2.52 -6.23
N ALA A 29 15.18 1.70 -5.19
CA ALA A 29 13.94 1.40 -4.50
C ALA A 29 13.34 2.66 -3.86
N ALA A 30 14.17 3.52 -3.26
CA ALA A 30 13.72 4.76 -2.67
C ALA A 30 13.11 5.71 -3.71
N GLN A 31 13.73 5.80 -4.88
CA GLN A 31 13.22 6.63 -5.98
C GLN A 31 11.88 6.10 -6.51
N THR A 32 11.76 4.78 -6.64
CA THR A 32 10.52 4.14 -7.06
C THR A 32 9.41 4.38 -6.04
N ASP A 33 9.72 4.28 -4.75
CA ASP A 33 8.75 4.55 -3.69
C ASP A 33 8.26 5.98 -3.72
N LYS A 34 9.17 6.92 -3.92
CA LYS A 34 8.80 8.33 -4.03
C LYS A 34 7.87 8.57 -5.21
N PHE A 35 8.16 7.98 -6.36
CA PHE A 35 7.33 8.08 -7.55
C PHE A 35 5.92 7.55 -7.29
N LYS A 36 5.81 6.38 -6.66
CA LYS A 36 4.52 5.77 -6.33
C LYS A 36 3.73 6.63 -5.36
N ASN A 37 4.39 7.17 -4.33
CA ASN A 37 3.73 8.05 -3.37
C ASN A 37 3.13 9.27 -4.06
N GLU A 38 3.90 9.91 -4.93
CA GLU A 38 3.45 11.09 -5.65
C GLU A 38 2.29 10.76 -6.59
N LEU A 39 2.36 9.60 -7.26
CA LEU A 39 1.31 9.16 -8.16
C LEU A 39 -0.01 8.94 -7.41
N PHE A 40 0.02 8.18 -6.31
CA PHE A 40 -1.19 7.91 -5.54
C PHE A 40 -1.74 9.18 -4.89
N GLU A 41 -0.88 10.07 -4.44
CA GLU A 41 -1.31 11.37 -3.93
C GLU A 41 -2.03 12.17 -5.00
N SER A 42 -1.50 12.19 -6.23
CA SER A 42 -2.10 12.95 -7.31
C SER A 42 -3.47 12.45 -7.75
N ILE A 43 -3.73 11.14 -7.63
CA ILE A 43 -5.03 10.57 -7.95
C ILE A 43 -5.97 10.50 -6.74
N GLY A 44 -5.50 10.96 -5.58
CA GLY A 44 -6.33 11.02 -4.38
C GLY A 44 -6.62 9.68 -3.73
N LEU A 45 -5.77 8.68 -3.94
CA LEU A 45 -5.94 7.34 -3.37
C LEU A 45 -4.81 7.03 -2.38
N PRO A 46 -5.12 6.32 -1.29
CA PRO A 46 -4.09 5.92 -0.34
C PRO A 46 -3.21 4.81 -0.89
N LEU A 47 -1.95 4.83 -0.50
CA LEU A 47 -1.02 3.75 -0.76
C LEU A 47 -0.60 3.17 0.58
N PHE A 48 -0.96 1.92 0.83
CA PHE A 48 -0.62 1.24 2.07
C PHE A 48 0.66 0.42 1.89
N ARG A 49 1.52 0.49 2.88
CA ARG A 49 2.72 -0.35 2.95
C ARG A 49 2.61 -1.26 4.14
N ILE A 50 2.71 -2.56 3.89
CA ILE A 50 2.65 -3.56 4.93
C ILE A 50 4.00 -4.24 5.00
N LYS A 51 4.62 -4.17 6.19
CA LYS A 51 5.87 -4.87 6.43
C LYS A 51 5.59 -6.35 6.62
N THR A 52 6.40 -7.19 5.98
CA THR A 52 6.22 -8.64 6.04
C THR A 52 6.81 -9.23 7.33
N ILE A 53 6.68 -8.51 8.46
CA ILE A 53 7.06 -9.00 9.77
C ILE A 53 5.90 -9.80 10.33
N ARG A 54 6.15 -11.08 10.57
CA ARG A 54 5.12 -12.05 10.92
C ARG A 54 4.24 -11.64 12.11
N SER A 55 4.83 -11.04 13.13
CA SER A 55 4.11 -10.65 14.34
C SER A 55 3.19 -9.44 14.16
N GLU A 56 3.39 -8.64 13.12
CA GLU A 56 2.63 -7.40 12.92
C GLU A 56 1.76 -7.43 11.68
N TYR A 57 1.82 -8.49 10.91
CA TYR A 57 1.15 -8.57 9.62
C TYR A 57 -0.36 -8.42 9.73
N GLU A 58 -0.98 -9.18 10.62
CA GLU A 58 -2.43 -9.15 10.82
C GLU A 58 -2.91 -7.79 11.30
N ARG A 59 -2.18 -7.18 12.23
CA ARG A 59 -2.54 -5.86 12.76
C ARG A 59 -2.50 -4.79 11.67
N GLN A 60 -1.50 -4.83 10.82
CA GLN A 60 -1.38 -3.89 9.71
C GLN A 60 -2.52 -4.05 8.71
N ILE A 61 -2.89 -5.29 8.38
CA ILE A 61 -3.99 -5.58 7.48
C ILE A 61 -5.30 -5.09 8.09
N ASP A 62 -5.55 -5.35 9.36
CA ASP A 62 -6.77 -4.90 10.04
C ASP A 62 -6.88 -3.38 10.04
N LYS A 63 -5.79 -2.68 10.31
CA LYS A 63 -5.75 -1.22 10.23
C LYS A 63 -6.08 -0.71 8.83
N MET A 64 -5.49 -1.33 7.82
CA MET A 64 -5.72 -0.97 6.44
C MET A 64 -7.18 -1.14 6.06
N ILE A 65 -7.77 -2.28 6.39
CA ILE A 65 -9.18 -2.56 6.10
C ILE A 65 -10.08 -1.55 6.79
N SER A 66 -9.79 -1.21 8.05
CA SER A 66 -10.56 -0.22 8.79
C SER A 66 -10.53 1.15 8.12
N GLN A 67 -9.36 1.55 7.62
CA GLN A 67 -9.25 2.83 6.91
C GLN A 67 -10.01 2.83 5.60
N ILE A 68 -9.91 1.74 4.83
CA ILE A 68 -10.62 1.63 3.56
C ILE A 68 -12.13 1.69 3.77
N ARG A 69 -12.65 1.06 4.84
CA ARG A 69 -14.07 1.10 5.16
C ARG A 69 -14.58 2.49 5.52
N ARG A 70 -13.71 3.35 6.05
CA ARG A 70 -14.07 4.75 6.36
C ARG A 70 -14.06 5.65 5.13
N MET A 71 -13.46 5.21 4.05
CA MET A 71 -13.42 5.96 2.80
C MET A 71 -14.73 5.75 2.04
N ARG A 72 -15.14 6.79 1.35
CA ARG A 72 -16.33 6.73 0.50
C ARG A 72 -15.96 6.64 -0.96
#